data_75688dd1a5ec9124a56d040540ba2527
#
_entry.id   75688dd1a5ec9124a56d040540ba2527
#
_cell.length_a   1.000
_cell.length_b   1.000
_cell.length_c   1.000
_cell.angle_alpha   90.00
_cell.angle_beta   90.00
_cell.angle_gamma   90.00
#
_symmetry.space_group_name_H-M   'P 1'
#
loop_
_entity.id
_entity.type
_entity.pdbx_description
1 polymer ?
#
loop_
_entity_poly.entity_id
_entity_poly.type
_entity_poly.pdbx_seq_one_letter_code
_entity_poly.pdbx_strand_id
1 'polypeptide(L)'
;MRDISIDRIMTTDPLTTGPNEPIVEARTMLESNDLNHLPVVENGKLVGILSTSDMLKFAMLDHDAKVLKSVKVRQIMKVSPHVLTVDANLRTAADKLSNGGFHALPVVTSDRTLVGIVTSSDLIQHLMKQIPTGDGSLRAKSLLSLNERNRKLEAVFEAAERYVRSGHADHEHSVLVKRLDEVGMTAAALTL
;
A
#
# COMPACT_ATOMS: atom_id res chain seq x y z
N MET A 1 -14.10 -0.18 26.34
CA MET A 1 -14.05 -0.48 24.90
C MET A 1 -13.65 -1.93 24.79
N ARG A 2 -14.49 -2.82 24.22
CA ARG A 2 -14.12 -4.25 24.11
C ARG A 2 -12.95 -4.35 23.14
N ASP A 3 -11.90 -5.08 23.53
CA ASP A 3 -10.78 -5.40 22.65
C ASP A 3 -11.30 -6.26 21.49
N ILE A 4 -11.22 -5.74 20.28
CA ILE A 4 -11.67 -6.43 19.07
C ILE A 4 -10.47 -7.20 18.54
N SER A 5 -10.61 -8.51 18.46
CA SER A 5 -9.58 -9.38 17.89
C SER A 5 -9.36 -9.10 16.41
N ILE A 6 -8.12 -9.24 15.96
CA ILE A 6 -7.71 -8.89 14.60
C ILE A 6 -8.31 -9.80 13.53
N ASP A 7 -8.67 -11.03 13.88
CA ASP A 7 -9.31 -12.01 12.99
C ASP A 7 -10.66 -11.54 12.43
N ARG A 8 -11.34 -10.62 13.15
CA ARG A 8 -12.60 -10.03 12.72
C ARG A 8 -12.46 -8.91 11.67
N ILE A 9 -11.24 -8.48 11.42
CA ILE A 9 -10.95 -7.29 10.62
C ILE A 9 -10.04 -7.63 9.45
N MET A 10 -9.11 -8.55 9.66
CA MET A 10 -8.14 -8.94 8.64
C MET A 10 -8.80 -9.60 7.44
N THR A 11 -8.20 -9.42 6.28
CA THR A 11 -8.42 -10.29 5.13
C THR A 11 -7.72 -11.61 5.39
N THR A 12 -8.48 -12.68 5.50
CA THR A 12 -7.96 -14.05 5.63
C THR A 12 -7.53 -14.57 4.27
N ASP A 13 -6.52 -15.43 4.25
CA ASP A 13 -5.98 -16.06 3.03
C ASP A 13 -5.70 -15.03 1.92
N PRO A 14 -4.86 -14.00 2.20
CA PRO A 14 -4.58 -12.97 1.24
C PRO A 14 -3.80 -13.52 0.04
N LEU A 15 -3.96 -12.90 -1.13
CA LEU A 15 -3.10 -13.17 -2.28
C LEU A 15 -1.64 -12.97 -1.90
N THR A 16 -0.79 -13.89 -2.30
CA THR A 16 0.64 -13.90 -1.99
C THR A 16 1.48 -14.11 -3.26
N THR A 17 2.74 -13.75 -3.19
CA THR A 17 3.72 -14.06 -4.24
C THR A 17 4.93 -14.76 -3.63
N GLY A 18 5.72 -15.45 -4.45
CA GLY A 18 6.98 -16.04 -4.04
C GLY A 18 8.15 -15.09 -4.21
N PRO A 19 9.25 -15.25 -3.44
CA PRO A 19 10.43 -14.39 -3.57
C PRO A 19 11.15 -14.56 -4.90
N ASN A 20 10.98 -15.70 -5.56
CA ASN A 20 11.61 -16.04 -6.84
C ASN A 20 10.74 -15.73 -8.08
N GLU A 21 9.50 -15.27 -7.85
CA GLU A 21 8.60 -14.89 -8.93
C GLU A 21 9.12 -13.66 -9.69
N PRO A 22 8.88 -13.57 -11.01
CA PRO A 22 9.15 -12.36 -11.77
C PRO A 22 8.36 -11.18 -11.24
N ILE A 23 8.99 -10.02 -11.15
CA ILE A 23 8.31 -8.80 -10.65
C ILE A 23 7.12 -8.40 -11.53
N VAL A 24 7.16 -8.69 -12.81
CA VAL A 24 6.07 -8.40 -13.75
C VAL A 24 4.79 -9.18 -13.42
N GLU A 25 4.92 -10.40 -12.92
CA GLU A 25 3.78 -11.22 -12.48
C GLU A 25 3.18 -10.67 -11.18
N ALA A 26 4.03 -10.35 -10.20
CA ALA A 26 3.57 -9.71 -8.97
C ALA A 26 2.87 -8.36 -9.24
N ARG A 27 3.37 -7.59 -10.22
CA ARG A 27 2.72 -6.37 -10.69
C ARG A 27 1.32 -6.65 -11.26
N THR A 28 1.21 -7.63 -12.16
CA THR A 28 -0.07 -8.02 -12.73
C THR A 28 -1.06 -8.44 -11.64
N MET A 29 -0.60 -9.18 -10.62
CA MET A 29 -1.45 -9.56 -9.48
C MET A 29 -1.97 -8.35 -8.71
N LEU A 30 -1.12 -7.36 -8.44
CA LEU A 30 -1.52 -6.12 -7.76
C LEU A 30 -2.56 -5.35 -8.58
N GLU A 31 -2.28 -5.13 -9.88
CA GLU A 31 -3.15 -4.36 -10.78
C GLU A 31 -4.50 -5.05 -11.03
N SER A 32 -4.48 -6.36 -11.30
CA SER A 32 -5.72 -7.12 -11.64
C SER A 32 -6.66 -7.30 -10.44
N ASN A 33 -6.17 -7.18 -9.22
CA ASN A 33 -6.96 -7.36 -8.00
C ASN A 33 -7.13 -6.06 -7.20
N ASP A 34 -6.74 -4.91 -7.75
CA ASP A 34 -6.80 -3.59 -7.07
C ASP A 34 -6.11 -3.62 -5.70
N LEU A 35 -4.97 -4.28 -5.63
CA LEU A 35 -4.18 -4.43 -4.40
C LEU A 35 -2.98 -3.47 -4.40
N ASN A 36 -2.62 -2.98 -3.22
CA ASN A 36 -1.42 -2.17 -3.03
C ASN A 36 -0.27 -2.95 -2.37
N HIS A 37 -0.55 -4.11 -1.80
CA HIS A 37 0.42 -4.92 -1.06
C HIS A 37 0.23 -6.40 -1.34
N LEU A 38 1.35 -7.11 -1.53
CA LEU A 38 1.40 -8.57 -1.60
C LEU A 38 2.37 -9.09 -0.54
N PRO A 39 1.92 -9.89 0.42
CA PRO A 39 2.82 -10.67 1.26
C PRO A 39 3.66 -11.61 0.40
N VAL A 40 4.95 -11.71 0.72
CA VAL A 40 5.86 -12.62 0.05
C VAL A 40 6.10 -13.82 0.93
N VAL A 41 5.78 -15.01 0.41
CA VAL A 41 5.78 -16.27 1.16
C VAL A 41 6.72 -17.28 0.52
N GLU A 42 7.51 -17.95 1.32
CA GLU A 42 8.37 -19.07 0.92
C GLU A 42 8.15 -20.25 1.88
N ASN A 43 7.83 -21.43 1.34
CA ASN A 43 7.51 -22.62 2.12
C ASN A 43 6.44 -22.37 3.22
N GLY A 44 5.40 -21.60 2.90
CA GLY A 44 4.32 -21.24 3.83
C GLY A 44 4.67 -20.17 4.87
N LYS A 45 5.89 -19.66 4.89
CA LYS A 45 6.36 -18.65 5.84
C LYS A 45 6.49 -17.27 5.20
N LEU A 46 6.09 -16.25 5.94
CA LEU A 46 6.26 -14.87 5.51
C LEU A 46 7.74 -14.49 5.53
N VAL A 47 8.27 -14.13 4.37
CA VAL A 47 9.67 -13.69 4.19
C VAL A 47 9.78 -12.21 3.83
N GLY A 48 8.71 -11.60 3.30
CA GLY A 48 8.71 -10.20 2.92
C GLY A 48 7.33 -9.64 2.64
N ILE A 49 7.29 -8.40 2.24
CA ILE A 49 6.11 -7.72 1.67
C ILE A 49 6.56 -6.89 0.47
N LEU A 50 5.73 -6.89 -0.57
CA LEU A 50 5.91 -6.08 -1.77
C LEU A 50 4.76 -5.09 -1.86
N SER A 51 5.06 -3.83 -2.14
CA SER A 51 4.06 -2.78 -2.38
C SER A 51 4.16 -2.20 -3.77
N THR A 52 3.09 -1.53 -4.22
CA THR A 52 3.10 -0.73 -5.46
C THR A 52 4.16 0.37 -5.42
N SER A 53 4.40 0.98 -4.25
CA SER A 53 5.46 1.99 -4.07
C SER A 53 6.86 1.41 -4.24
N ASP A 54 7.12 0.18 -3.78
CA ASP A 54 8.43 -0.47 -3.96
C ASP A 54 8.71 -0.74 -5.44
N MET A 55 7.69 -1.18 -6.17
CA MET A 55 7.77 -1.40 -7.61
C MET A 55 8.00 -0.10 -8.37
N LEU A 56 7.33 0.98 -7.95
CA LEU A 56 7.49 2.28 -8.55
C LEU A 56 8.92 2.81 -8.37
N LYS A 57 9.45 2.76 -7.13
CA LYS A 57 10.83 3.15 -6.83
C LYS A 57 11.84 2.39 -7.69
N PHE A 58 11.61 1.09 -7.87
CA PHE A 58 12.48 0.28 -8.73
C PHE A 58 12.39 0.69 -10.21
N ALA A 59 11.18 0.89 -10.74
CA ALA A 59 10.98 1.32 -12.13
C ALA A 59 11.60 2.69 -12.42
N MET A 60 11.78 3.54 -11.40
CA MET A 60 12.45 4.84 -11.53
C MET A 60 13.98 4.74 -11.63
N LEU A 61 14.56 3.65 -11.15
CA LEU A 61 16.02 3.45 -11.15
C LEU A 61 16.52 2.80 -12.44
N ASP A 62 15.65 2.13 -13.19
CA ASP A 62 16.01 1.38 -14.38
C ASP A 62 15.07 1.68 -15.54
N HIS A 63 15.62 2.24 -16.60
CA HIS A 63 14.88 2.66 -17.81
C HIS A 63 14.72 1.53 -18.83
N ASP A 64 15.30 0.33 -18.64
CA ASP A 64 15.22 -0.75 -19.62
C ASP A 64 14.14 -1.77 -19.25
N ALA A 65 13.06 -1.81 -20.06
CA ALA A 65 11.99 -2.80 -19.94
C ALA A 65 12.46 -4.26 -20.02
N LYS A 66 13.65 -4.54 -20.57
CA LYS A 66 14.24 -5.88 -20.59
C LYS A 66 14.73 -6.29 -19.20
N VAL A 67 15.25 -5.37 -18.43
CA VAL A 67 15.72 -5.63 -17.06
C VAL A 67 14.55 -5.99 -16.16
N LEU A 68 13.41 -5.30 -16.28
CA LEU A 68 12.20 -5.60 -15.50
C LEU A 68 11.76 -7.07 -15.59
N LYS A 69 11.95 -7.71 -16.77
CA LYS A 69 11.59 -9.12 -16.97
C LYS A 69 12.51 -10.10 -16.23
N SER A 70 13.73 -9.72 -15.92
CA SER A 70 14.70 -10.55 -15.21
C SER A 70 14.67 -10.37 -13.70
N VAL A 71 14.03 -9.30 -13.21
CA VAL A 71 14.00 -8.98 -11.79
C VAL A 71 13.03 -9.88 -11.04
N LYS A 72 13.49 -10.34 -9.89
CA LYS A 72 12.71 -11.19 -8.97
C LYS A 72 12.17 -10.37 -7.81
N VAL A 73 11.02 -10.78 -7.27
CA VAL A 73 10.35 -10.15 -6.11
C VAL A 73 11.34 -9.90 -4.95
N ARG A 74 12.22 -10.87 -4.65
CA ARG A 74 13.22 -10.76 -3.56
C ARG A 74 14.15 -9.55 -3.67
N GLN A 75 14.37 -9.04 -4.88
CA GLN A 75 15.30 -7.92 -5.13
C GLN A 75 14.67 -6.57 -4.78
N ILE A 76 13.34 -6.53 -4.68
CA ILE A 76 12.57 -5.29 -4.48
C ILE A 76 11.77 -5.33 -3.18
N MET A 77 11.31 -6.51 -2.75
CA MET A 77 10.49 -6.66 -1.55
C MET A 77 11.19 -6.08 -0.32
N LYS A 78 10.40 -5.58 0.60
CA LYS A 78 10.86 -5.27 1.95
C LYS A 78 10.97 -6.56 2.75
N VAL A 79 12.18 -6.93 3.13
CA VAL A 79 12.44 -8.12 3.98
C VAL A 79 12.05 -7.82 5.43
N SER A 80 11.68 -8.87 6.17
CA SER A 80 11.31 -8.79 7.60
C SER A 80 10.30 -7.66 7.89
N PRO A 81 9.14 -7.65 7.24
CA PRO A 81 8.14 -6.61 7.45
C PRO A 81 7.63 -6.61 8.90
N HIS A 82 7.11 -5.48 9.32
CA HIS A 82 6.33 -5.42 10.56
C HIS A 82 5.10 -6.32 10.42
N VAL A 83 4.81 -7.08 11.46
CA VAL A 83 3.69 -8.03 11.46
C VAL A 83 2.82 -7.86 12.70
N LEU A 84 1.63 -8.43 12.63
CA LEU A 84 0.78 -8.72 13.77
C LEU A 84 0.80 -10.23 14.03
N THR A 85 0.63 -10.61 15.28
CA THR A 85 0.35 -12.01 15.66
C THR A 85 -1.16 -12.24 15.68
N VAL A 86 -1.58 -13.49 15.59
CA VAL A 86 -3.00 -13.88 15.53
C VAL A 86 -3.81 -13.44 16.77
N ASP A 87 -3.15 -13.25 17.89
CA ASP A 87 -3.71 -12.77 19.16
C ASP A 87 -3.76 -11.24 19.27
N ALA A 88 -3.27 -10.51 18.27
CA ALA A 88 -3.33 -9.07 18.25
C ALA A 88 -4.77 -8.55 18.20
N ASN A 89 -4.96 -7.32 18.65
CA ASN A 89 -6.25 -6.64 18.64
C ASN A 89 -6.23 -5.40 17.73
N LEU A 90 -7.42 -4.83 17.50
CA LEU A 90 -7.62 -3.63 16.69
C LEU A 90 -6.73 -2.46 17.15
N ARG A 91 -6.58 -2.26 18.47
CA ARG A 91 -5.76 -1.18 19.02
C ARG A 91 -4.29 -1.34 18.61
N THR A 92 -3.74 -2.53 18.77
CA THR A 92 -2.35 -2.84 18.37
C THR A 92 -2.12 -2.61 16.88
N ALA A 93 -3.10 -3.00 16.05
CA ALA A 93 -3.03 -2.74 14.61
C ALA A 93 -3.05 -1.24 14.30
N ALA A 94 -3.99 -0.51 14.93
CA ALA A 94 -4.12 0.94 14.75
C ALA A 94 -2.86 1.69 15.19
N ASP A 95 -2.30 1.35 16.36
CA ASP A 95 -1.08 1.97 16.86
C ASP A 95 0.10 1.75 15.92
N LYS A 96 0.26 0.53 15.39
CA LYS A 96 1.34 0.23 14.44
C LYS A 96 1.15 0.95 13.11
N LEU A 97 -0.05 0.94 12.53
CA LEU A 97 -0.33 1.57 11.23
C LEU A 97 -0.28 3.10 11.30
N SER A 98 -0.65 3.71 12.43
CA SER A 98 -0.61 5.17 12.58
C SER A 98 0.80 5.73 12.76
N ASN A 99 1.72 4.96 13.36
CA ASN A 99 3.06 5.43 13.71
C ASN A 99 4.17 4.86 12.80
N GLY A 100 3.86 3.85 11.97
CA GLY A 100 4.87 3.04 11.30
C GLY A 100 5.31 3.50 9.91
N GLY A 101 4.65 4.47 9.29
CA GLY A 101 4.96 4.87 7.90
C GLY A 101 4.69 3.75 6.88
N PHE A 102 3.85 2.77 7.22
CA PHE A 102 3.39 1.68 6.36
C PHE A 102 1.87 1.52 6.49
N HIS A 103 1.22 0.96 5.46
CA HIS A 103 -0.24 0.92 5.35
C HIS A 103 -0.82 -0.51 5.39
N ALA A 104 0.03 -1.52 5.55
CA ALA A 104 -0.37 -2.91 5.66
C ALA A 104 0.50 -3.68 6.64
N LEU A 105 -0.13 -4.59 7.37
CA LEU A 105 0.50 -5.47 8.33
C LEU A 105 0.09 -6.92 8.05
N PRO A 106 0.99 -7.79 7.58
CA PRO A 106 0.73 -9.22 7.55
C PRO A 106 0.44 -9.75 8.97
N VAL A 107 -0.51 -10.67 9.07
CA VAL A 107 -0.84 -11.38 10.32
C VAL A 107 -0.26 -12.78 10.24
N VAL A 108 0.51 -13.15 11.26
CA VAL A 108 1.26 -14.42 11.27
C VAL A 108 1.08 -15.17 12.58
N THR A 109 1.26 -16.47 12.53
CA THR A 109 1.45 -17.33 13.70
C THR A 109 2.85 -17.15 14.30
N SER A 110 3.10 -17.73 15.47
CA SER A 110 4.42 -17.68 16.15
C SER A 110 5.56 -18.25 15.30
N ASP A 111 5.28 -19.19 14.42
CA ASP A 111 6.23 -19.81 13.50
C ASP A 111 6.30 -19.09 12.12
N ARG A 112 5.75 -17.86 12.04
CA ARG A 112 5.72 -16.99 10.86
C ARG A 112 4.87 -17.51 9.68
N THR A 113 3.95 -18.45 9.90
CA THR A 113 2.97 -18.81 8.88
C THR A 113 2.01 -17.65 8.67
N LEU A 114 1.84 -17.23 7.41
CA LEU A 114 0.89 -16.16 7.07
C LEU A 114 -0.54 -16.68 7.22
N VAL A 115 -1.38 -15.91 7.92
CA VAL A 115 -2.80 -16.23 8.10
C VAL A 115 -3.73 -15.11 7.64
N GLY A 116 -3.22 -13.91 7.45
CA GLY A 116 -4.01 -12.78 7.00
C GLY A 116 -3.18 -11.52 6.72
N ILE A 117 -3.88 -10.47 6.35
CA ILE A 117 -3.32 -9.11 6.21
C ILE A 117 -4.34 -8.09 6.71
N VAL A 118 -3.85 -7.04 7.38
CA VAL A 118 -4.65 -5.90 7.83
C VAL A 118 -4.07 -4.63 7.23
N THR A 119 -4.93 -3.81 6.67
CA THR A 119 -4.58 -2.51 6.10
C THR A 119 -5.24 -1.35 6.84
N SER A 120 -4.75 -0.13 6.61
CA SER A 120 -5.42 1.08 7.11
C SER A 120 -6.87 1.17 6.64
N SER A 121 -7.18 0.70 5.43
CA SER A 121 -8.53 0.67 4.86
C SER A 121 -9.46 -0.26 5.64
N ASP A 122 -8.98 -1.41 6.10
CA ASP A 122 -9.77 -2.35 6.91
C ASP A 122 -10.16 -1.73 8.25
N LEU A 123 -9.22 -1.01 8.89
CA LEU A 123 -9.51 -0.29 10.13
C LEU A 123 -10.57 0.78 9.92
N ILE A 124 -10.46 1.57 8.86
CA ILE A 124 -11.42 2.62 8.52
C ILE A 124 -12.80 2.01 8.24
N GLN A 125 -12.88 0.94 7.45
CA GLN A 125 -14.14 0.25 7.17
C GLN A 125 -14.78 -0.31 8.44
N HIS A 126 -13.96 -0.89 9.33
CA HIS A 126 -14.45 -1.39 10.61
C HIS A 126 -15.04 -0.28 11.48
N LEU A 127 -14.34 0.85 11.61
CA LEU A 127 -14.82 2.03 12.33
C LEU A 127 -16.13 2.57 11.74
N MET A 128 -16.23 2.63 10.41
CA MET A 128 -17.44 3.08 9.73
C MET A 128 -18.68 2.23 10.06
N LYS A 129 -18.51 0.91 10.14
CA LYS A 129 -19.61 -0.02 10.50
C LYS A 129 -20.12 0.20 11.94
N GLN A 130 -19.32 0.80 12.81
CA GLN A 130 -19.69 1.07 14.20
C GLN A 130 -20.28 2.47 14.42
N ILE A 131 -20.19 3.36 13.45
CA ILE A 131 -20.75 4.71 13.52
C ILE A 131 -22.25 4.63 13.19
N PRO A 132 -23.17 5.03 14.12
CA PRO A 132 -24.59 5.05 13.85
C PRO A 132 -24.91 5.92 12.61
N THR A 133 -25.88 5.49 11.82
CA THR A 133 -26.28 6.12 10.53
C THR A 133 -26.88 7.53 10.64
N GLY A 134 -26.93 8.13 11.83
CA GLY A 134 -27.34 9.53 12.05
C GLY A 134 -26.22 10.52 11.67
N ASP A 135 -25.84 11.36 12.60
CA ASP A 135 -24.81 12.40 12.43
C ASP A 135 -23.38 11.85 12.16
N GLY A 136 -23.14 10.57 12.50
CA GLY A 136 -21.86 9.87 12.26
C GLY A 136 -21.54 9.58 10.79
N SER A 137 -22.53 9.51 9.90
CA SER A 137 -22.33 9.25 8.46
C SER A 137 -21.51 10.37 7.78
N LEU A 138 -21.67 11.62 8.20
CA LEU A 138 -20.91 12.75 7.66
C LEU A 138 -19.43 12.69 8.07
N ARG A 139 -19.14 12.32 9.33
CA ARG A 139 -17.76 12.17 9.82
C ARG A 139 -17.04 11.00 9.17
N ALA A 140 -17.73 9.88 8.97
CA ALA A 140 -17.17 8.71 8.30
C ALA A 140 -16.86 9.00 6.82
N LYS A 141 -17.76 9.65 6.10
CA LYS A 141 -17.51 10.11 4.72
C LYS A 141 -16.34 11.08 4.64
N SER A 142 -16.22 11.98 5.62
CA SER A 142 -15.08 12.91 5.70
C SER A 142 -13.75 12.19 5.94
N LEU A 143 -13.71 11.16 6.79
CA LEU A 143 -12.50 10.35 7.00
C LEU A 143 -12.08 9.58 5.75
N LEU A 144 -13.04 9.00 5.03
CA LEU A 144 -12.76 8.33 3.75
C LEU A 144 -12.25 9.33 2.71
N SER A 145 -12.88 10.50 2.59
CA SER A 145 -12.44 11.52 1.64
C SER A 145 -11.04 12.06 1.99
N LEU A 146 -10.71 12.17 3.28
CA LEU A 146 -9.38 12.54 3.73
C LEU A 146 -8.33 11.48 3.39
N ASN A 147 -8.65 10.21 3.61
CA ASN A 147 -7.75 9.10 3.26
C ASN A 147 -7.52 9.01 1.74
N GLU A 148 -8.58 9.17 0.96
CA GLU A 148 -8.48 9.22 -0.50
C GLU A 148 -7.66 10.44 -0.97
N ARG A 149 -7.87 11.59 -0.36
CA ARG A 149 -7.08 12.80 -0.65
C ARG A 149 -5.60 12.62 -0.28
N ASN A 150 -5.29 12.00 0.85
CA ASN A 150 -3.92 11.70 1.24
C ASN A 150 -3.25 10.76 0.22
N ARG A 151 -3.93 9.71 -0.22
CA ARG A 151 -3.41 8.80 -1.25
C ARG A 151 -3.12 9.54 -2.57
N LYS A 152 -4.00 10.45 -2.97
CA LYS A 152 -3.80 11.28 -4.17
C LYS A 152 -2.62 12.24 -4.00
N LEU A 153 -2.45 12.84 -2.83
CA LEU A 153 -1.30 13.72 -2.53
C LEU A 153 0.03 12.95 -2.53
N GLU A 154 0.05 11.73 -2.00
CA GLU A 154 1.22 10.84 -2.10
C GLU A 154 1.58 10.57 -3.57
N ALA A 155 0.59 10.28 -4.41
CA ALA A 155 0.81 10.07 -5.85
C ALA A 155 1.32 11.33 -6.57
N VAL A 156 0.90 12.53 -6.16
CA VAL A 156 1.45 13.81 -6.64
C VAL A 156 2.90 13.96 -6.21
N PHE A 157 3.20 13.69 -4.95
CA PHE A 157 4.56 13.79 -4.42
C PHE A 157 5.52 12.86 -5.16
N GLU A 158 5.13 11.61 -5.37
CA GLU A 158 5.91 10.64 -6.14
C GLU A 158 6.11 11.07 -7.60
N ALA A 159 5.07 11.64 -8.24
CA ALA A 159 5.18 12.16 -9.60
C ALA A 159 6.12 13.37 -9.67
N ALA A 160 6.09 14.25 -8.67
CA ALA A 160 6.99 15.40 -8.59
C ALA A 160 8.46 14.97 -8.38
N GLU A 161 8.71 13.99 -7.52
CA GLU A 161 10.06 13.42 -7.37
C GLU A 161 10.59 12.84 -8.69
N ARG A 162 9.74 12.13 -9.44
CA ARG A 162 10.12 11.60 -10.77
C ARG A 162 10.48 12.73 -11.74
N TYR A 163 9.62 13.73 -11.83
CA TYR A 163 9.84 14.88 -12.71
C TYR A 163 11.17 15.57 -12.43
N VAL A 164 11.48 15.81 -11.16
CA VAL A 164 12.75 16.42 -10.76
C VAL A 164 13.95 15.52 -11.12
N ARG A 165 13.85 14.20 -10.86
CA ARG A 165 14.94 13.26 -11.13
C ARG A 165 15.18 13.01 -12.62
N SER A 166 14.14 13.09 -13.43
CA SER A 166 14.24 12.92 -14.91
C SER A 166 14.86 14.11 -15.64
N GLY A 167 15.27 15.15 -14.94
CA GLY A 167 15.75 16.38 -15.56
C GLY A 167 14.66 17.13 -16.32
N HIS A 168 13.42 17.04 -15.84
CA HIS A 168 12.24 17.71 -16.41
C HIS A 168 11.76 17.11 -17.75
N ALA A 169 11.86 15.79 -17.91
CA ALA A 169 11.38 15.09 -19.11
C ALA A 169 9.88 15.32 -19.35
N ASP A 170 9.48 15.53 -20.61
CA ASP A 170 8.09 15.85 -21.00
C ASP A 170 7.07 14.80 -20.57
N HIS A 171 7.45 13.52 -20.59
CA HIS A 171 6.58 12.44 -20.13
C HIS A 171 6.26 12.57 -18.64
N GLU A 172 7.27 12.79 -17.79
CA GLU A 172 7.10 12.94 -16.35
C GLU A 172 6.37 14.24 -16.00
N HIS A 173 6.57 15.30 -16.78
CA HIS A 173 5.78 16.53 -16.70
C HIS A 173 4.29 16.23 -16.88
N SER A 174 3.94 15.51 -17.94
CA SER A 174 2.55 15.16 -18.24
C SER A 174 1.92 14.30 -17.14
N VAL A 175 2.68 13.36 -16.55
CA VAL A 175 2.23 12.54 -15.42
C VAL A 175 1.98 13.41 -14.19
N LEU A 176 2.89 14.32 -13.87
CA LEU A 176 2.75 15.23 -12.72
C LEU A 176 1.53 16.14 -12.87
N VAL A 177 1.34 16.76 -14.03
CA VAL A 177 0.17 17.61 -14.32
C VAL A 177 -1.13 16.83 -14.10
N LYS A 178 -1.24 15.62 -14.65
CA LYS A 178 -2.41 14.76 -14.45
C LYS A 178 -2.70 14.48 -12.97
N ARG A 179 -1.67 14.21 -12.18
CA ARG A 179 -1.83 13.95 -10.73
C ARG A 179 -2.23 15.20 -9.95
N LEU A 180 -1.72 16.38 -10.35
CA LEU A 180 -2.15 17.66 -9.76
C LEU A 180 -3.63 17.94 -10.03
N ASP A 181 -4.09 17.69 -11.25
CA ASP A 181 -5.51 17.85 -11.60
C ASP A 181 -6.42 16.92 -10.78
N GLU A 182 -5.99 15.69 -10.50
CA GLU A 182 -6.73 14.74 -9.67
C GLU A 182 -6.95 15.21 -8.21
N VAL A 183 -6.11 16.12 -7.72
CA VAL A 183 -6.24 16.75 -6.38
C VAL A 183 -6.81 18.17 -6.42
N GLY A 184 -7.19 18.66 -7.60
CA GLY A 184 -7.75 20.00 -7.79
C GLY A 184 -6.71 21.12 -7.69
N MET A 185 -5.44 20.81 -7.93
CA MET A 185 -4.36 21.80 -8.03
C MET A 185 -4.08 22.08 -9.51
N THR A 186 -4.20 23.32 -9.94
CA THR A 186 -3.93 23.69 -11.35
C THR A 186 -2.43 23.75 -11.61
N ALA A 187 -2.01 23.32 -12.81
CA ALA A 187 -0.63 23.36 -13.29
C ALA A 187 0.01 24.77 -13.33
N ALA A 188 -0.77 25.82 -13.15
CA ALA A 188 -0.27 27.20 -13.07
C ALA A 188 0.74 27.47 -11.94
N ALA A 189 0.84 26.55 -10.95
CA ALA A 189 1.83 26.61 -9.87
C ALA A 189 3.24 26.12 -10.28
N LEU A 190 3.40 25.55 -11.46
CA LEU A 190 4.68 24.98 -11.95
C LEU A 190 5.45 25.92 -12.91
N THR A 191 4.94 27.12 -13.17
CA THR A 191 5.60 28.11 -14.02
C THR A 191 6.21 29.22 -13.15
N LEU A 192 7.26 28.87 -12.44
CA LEU A 192 8.19 29.82 -11.83
C LEU A 192 9.62 29.47 -12.26
#